data_9898f816011e45df5dff5cfb72d1f527
#
_entry.id   9898f816011e45df5dff5cfb72d1f527
#
_cell.length_a   1.000
_cell.length_b   1.000
_cell.length_c   1.000
_cell.angle_alpha   90.00
_cell.angle_beta   90.00
_cell.angle_gamma   90.00
#
_symmetry.space_group_name_H-M   'P 1'
#
loop_
_entity.id
_entity.type
_entity.pdbx_description
1 polymer ?
#
loop_
_entity_poly.entity_id
_entity_poly.type
_entity_poly.pdbx_seq_one_letter_code
_entity_poly.pdbx_strand_id
1 'polypeptide(L)'
;MANDEKQTVWAATYDLLRELGLTTIFGNPGSTEQPFLKNFPSDFEYILGLQEATAVAMADGFAQATGRPALVNLHTSAGTGNGMGNIMTAFQNKTPLIITAGQQTREMIICDPLLTNRDETMLPRPYVKWAYEPKRAEDVPRAIMRAYALALQPPAGPVYVSIPLDDWEKTALGPADVRSVSSRVGPDPERAKDFAHRISKAKRPVLIYGAEIEKSGGWKTGVAFAEKLNAPVFRAPAAERACFPENHALFQGELPSAMGPLSRMLDGFDLVIVVGAPVFRYYPYIPGPILPPGATLLQITDDPTDAGSALVGDSLLSDTKLALEALLEFVEEGSVREKPSPRHVPKDLPSSPSAPLTAIEAYAALSEVRPERAIVCQESPSNYNDFLHWWPSVEEASYFTYASGGLGHNAPSSVGVALAQKQLGTGRPVIVLIGDGSLQYSVQALASAAQHKLKMIYVVPCNGEYAILKEFAVLEKTPNVPSLDLPFLDIVSLAKGYGCAAVKAETKEQIQEAFQKALATDGPTVITIPIKQELKPLIPPSPAK
;
A
#
# COMPACT_ATOMS: atom_id res chain seq x y z
N MET A 1 -33.44 37.99 -19.51
CA MET A 1 -33.57 37.43 -18.15
C MET A 1 -32.95 36.04 -18.23
N ALA A 2 -31.73 35.88 -17.78
CA ALA A 2 -31.13 34.56 -17.66
C ALA A 2 -31.98 33.76 -16.66
N ASN A 3 -32.42 32.58 -17.04
CA ASN A 3 -33.05 31.65 -16.14
C ASN A 3 -32.04 31.38 -15.00
N ASP A 4 -32.30 31.94 -13.83
CA ASP A 4 -31.61 31.59 -12.58
C ASP A 4 -32.08 30.18 -12.15
N GLU A 5 -31.81 29.16 -12.95
CA GLU A 5 -31.97 27.80 -12.49
C GLU A 5 -30.92 27.58 -11.39
N LYS A 6 -31.40 27.57 -10.14
CA LYS A 6 -30.56 27.33 -8.98
C LYS A 6 -29.87 25.98 -9.12
N GLN A 7 -28.55 25.98 -9.10
CA GLN A 7 -27.73 24.77 -9.19
C GLN A 7 -28.11 23.75 -8.10
N THR A 8 -28.24 22.49 -8.48
CA THR A 8 -28.50 21.41 -7.50
C THR A 8 -27.23 21.05 -6.75
N VAL A 9 -27.38 20.43 -5.57
CA VAL A 9 -26.26 19.85 -4.81
C VAL A 9 -25.49 18.86 -5.66
N TRP A 10 -26.19 18.06 -6.48
CA TRP A 10 -25.56 17.15 -7.45
C TRP A 10 -24.62 17.90 -8.40
N ALA A 11 -25.11 18.94 -9.07
CA ALA A 11 -24.33 19.69 -10.04
C ALA A 11 -23.13 20.40 -9.40
N ALA A 12 -23.34 21.06 -8.26
CA ALA A 12 -22.27 21.73 -7.51
C ALA A 12 -21.19 20.74 -7.03
N THR A 13 -21.60 19.51 -6.68
CA THR A 13 -20.65 18.47 -6.27
C THR A 13 -19.83 17.97 -7.44
N TYR A 14 -20.44 17.67 -8.59
CA TYR A 14 -19.68 17.22 -9.77
C TYR A 14 -18.72 18.29 -10.28
N ASP A 15 -19.11 19.58 -10.23
CA ASP A 15 -18.21 20.67 -10.59
C ASP A 15 -17.00 20.73 -9.63
N LEU A 16 -17.24 20.60 -8.33
CA LEU A 16 -16.16 20.51 -7.35
C LEU A 16 -15.24 19.31 -7.60
N LEU A 17 -15.79 18.12 -7.87
CA LEU A 17 -15.01 16.92 -8.15
C LEU A 17 -14.10 17.08 -9.38
N ARG A 18 -14.59 17.77 -10.44
CA ARG A 18 -13.77 18.12 -11.62
C ARG A 18 -12.58 18.99 -11.25
N GLU A 19 -12.83 20.07 -10.51
CA GLU A 19 -11.78 21.00 -10.09
C GLU A 19 -10.74 20.33 -9.18
N LEU A 20 -11.15 19.35 -8.37
CA LEU A 20 -10.26 18.56 -7.54
C LEU A 20 -9.54 17.42 -8.29
N GLY A 21 -9.92 17.17 -9.55
CA GLY A 21 -9.38 16.05 -10.35
C GLY A 21 -9.85 14.68 -9.89
N LEU A 22 -10.99 14.59 -9.19
CA LEU A 22 -11.61 13.36 -8.68
C LEU A 22 -12.62 12.79 -9.70
N THR A 23 -12.18 12.61 -10.93
CA THR A 23 -13.05 12.16 -12.04
C THR A 23 -13.09 10.64 -12.20
N THR A 24 -12.32 9.89 -11.41
CA THR A 24 -12.38 8.43 -11.34
C THR A 24 -13.00 8.03 -10.00
N ILE A 25 -14.12 7.30 -10.06
CA ILE A 25 -14.91 6.87 -8.89
C ILE A 25 -14.85 5.35 -8.81
N PHE A 26 -14.42 4.82 -7.67
CA PHE A 26 -14.39 3.39 -7.40
C PHE A 26 -15.60 2.99 -6.55
N GLY A 27 -16.33 1.94 -6.92
CA GLY A 27 -17.49 1.57 -6.13
C GLY A 27 -18.17 0.28 -6.59
N ASN A 28 -19.18 -0.08 -5.80
CA ASN A 28 -20.21 -1.06 -6.12
C ASN A 28 -21.55 -0.41 -5.77
N PRO A 29 -22.34 0.06 -6.75
CA PRO A 29 -23.48 0.92 -6.48
C PRO A 29 -24.66 0.12 -5.93
N GLY A 30 -25.38 0.74 -4.99
CA GLY A 30 -26.69 0.29 -4.54
C GLY A 30 -27.79 1.30 -4.84
N SER A 31 -28.97 1.09 -4.33
CA SER A 31 -30.15 1.95 -4.61
C SER A 31 -30.00 3.36 -4.05
N THR A 32 -29.30 3.54 -2.95
CA THR A 32 -29.09 4.84 -2.30
C THR A 32 -28.06 5.71 -3.02
N GLU A 33 -27.21 5.12 -3.86
CA GLU A 33 -26.21 5.84 -4.65
C GLU A 33 -26.73 6.27 -6.03
N GLN A 34 -27.86 5.71 -6.49
CA GLN A 34 -28.43 6.04 -7.81
C GLN A 34 -28.67 7.54 -8.02
N PRO A 35 -29.18 8.32 -7.04
CA PRO A 35 -29.35 9.77 -7.23
C PRO A 35 -28.04 10.52 -7.46
N PHE A 36 -26.93 10.08 -6.87
CA PHE A 36 -25.61 10.61 -7.15
C PHE A 36 -25.14 10.21 -8.55
N LEU A 37 -25.35 8.96 -8.95
CA LEU A 37 -24.87 8.40 -10.22
C LEU A 37 -25.79 8.68 -11.42
N LYS A 38 -26.98 9.25 -11.23
CA LYS A 38 -27.89 9.57 -12.32
C LYS A 38 -27.24 10.56 -13.30
N ASN A 39 -27.56 10.43 -14.60
CA ASN A 39 -27.00 11.30 -15.66
C ASN A 39 -25.47 11.41 -15.55
N PHE A 40 -24.82 10.29 -15.30
CA PHE A 40 -23.38 10.22 -15.03
C PHE A 40 -22.59 10.96 -16.10
N PRO A 41 -21.78 11.98 -15.73
CA PRO A 41 -21.10 12.82 -16.70
C PRO A 41 -20.07 12.03 -17.51
N SER A 42 -20.01 12.28 -18.81
CA SER A 42 -19.14 11.55 -19.76
C SER A 42 -17.64 11.77 -19.54
N ASP A 43 -17.27 12.79 -18.78
CA ASP A 43 -15.90 13.11 -18.38
C ASP A 43 -15.46 12.40 -17.07
N PHE A 44 -16.38 11.62 -16.48
CA PHE A 44 -16.10 10.77 -15.32
C PHE A 44 -16.02 9.31 -15.72
N GLU A 45 -15.23 8.54 -14.98
CA GLU A 45 -15.12 7.10 -15.11
C GLU A 45 -15.54 6.43 -13.81
N TYR A 46 -16.46 5.45 -13.89
CA TYR A 46 -16.86 4.63 -12.76
C TYR A 46 -16.19 3.25 -12.86
N ILE A 47 -15.36 2.93 -11.89
CA ILE A 47 -14.63 1.66 -11.81
C ILE A 47 -15.40 0.71 -10.90
N LEU A 48 -16.04 -0.26 -11.51
CA LEU A 48 -16.83 -1.25 -10.78
C LEU A 48 -15.93 -2.27 -10.07
N GLY A 49 -16.07 -2.34 -8.75
CA GLY A 49 -15.62 -3.48 -7.96
C GLY A 49 -16.81 -4.36 -7.62
N LEU A 50 -16.79 -5.65 -8.00
CA LEU A 50 -17.91 -6.57 -7.73
C LEU A 50 -18.11 -6.89 -6.24
N GLN A 51 -17.31 -6.29 -5.38
CA GLN A 51 -17.40 -6.35 -3.93
C GLN A 51 -16.70 -5.10 -3.36
N GLU A 52 -17.21 -4.52 -2.31
CA GLU A 52 -16.79 -3.20 -1.83
C GLU A 52 -15.34 -3.17 -1.32
N ALA A 53 -14.85 -4.25 -0.71
CA ALA A 53 -13.43 -4.32 -0.34
C ALA A 53 -12.53 -4.24 -1.58
N THR A 54 -12.97 -4.82 -2.71
CA THR A 54 -12.27 -4.71 -4.00
C THR A 54 -12.24 -3.25 -4.48
N ALA A 55 -13.38 -2.54 -4.40
CA ALA A 55 -13.45 -1.13 -4.80
C ALA A 55 -12.53 -0.24 -3.95
N VAL A 56 -12.53 -0.42 -2.63
CA VAL A 56 -11.66 0.34 -1.71
C VAL A 56 -10.19 0.07 -2.00
N ALA A 57 -9.79 -1.18 -2.20
CA ALA A 57 -8.39 -1.51 -2.47
C ALA A 57 -7.93 -1.02 -3.85
N MET A 58 -8.80 -1.05 -4.89
CA MET A 58 -8.49 -0.43 -6.18
C MET A 58 -8.24 1.07 -6.02
N ALA A 59 -9.07 1.77 -5.27
CA ALA A 59 -8.88 3.19 -4.96
C ALA A 59 -7.57 3.44 -4.21
N ASP A 60 -7.22 2.59 -3.25
CA ASP A 60 -5.95 2.68 -2.50
C ASP A 60 -4.76 2.57 -3.46
N GLY A 61 -4.69 1.52 -4.28
CA GLY A 61 -3.61 1.35 -5.25
C GLY A 61 -3.52 2.51 -6.26
N PHE A 62 -4.68 3.01 -6.72
CA PHE A 62 -4.73 4.16 -7.62
C PHE A 62 -4.21 5.44 -6.95
N ALA A 63 -4.65 5.73 -5.73
CA ALA A 63 -4.19 6.89 -4.98
C ALA A 63 -2.69 6.81 -4.68
N GLN A 64 -2.19 5.65 -4.29
CA GLN A 64 -0.77 5.43 -4.05
C GLN A 64 0.07 5.64 -5.31
N ALA A 65 -0.38 5.13 -6.46
CA ALA A 65 0.37 5.22 -7.70
C ALA A 65 0.31 6.60 -8.37
N THR A 66 -0.78 7.35 -8.15
CA THR A 66 -0.93 8.73 -8.67
C THR A 66 -0.39 9.80 -7.74
N GLY A 67 -0.21 9.48 -6.44
CA GLY A 67 0.09 10.46 -5.39
C GLY A 67 -1.05 11.45 -5.13
N ARG A 68 -2.28 11.14 -5.54
CA ARG A 68 -3.48 11.99 -5.41
C ARG A 68 -4.60 11.25 -4.68
N PRO A 69 -5.53 11.95 -4.00
CA PRO A 69 -6.70 11.31 -3.41
C PRO A 69 -7.53 10.56 -4.44
N ALA A 70 -8.17 9.48 -4.02
CA ALA A 70 -9.16 8.76 -4.82
C ALA A 70 -10.54 8.80 -4.16
N LEU A 71 -11.59 8.78 -4.98
CA LEU A 71 -12.99 8.79 -4.54
C LEU A 71 -13.56 7.37 -4.56
N VAL A 72 -14.11 6.94 -3.42
CA VAL A 72 -14.81 5.67 -3.27
C VAL A 72 -16.28 5.94 -2.97
N ASN A 73 -17.18 5.21 -3.62
CA ASN A 73 -18.61 5.32 -3.41
C ASN A 73 -19.17 3.94 -3.00
N LEU A 74 -19.66 3.83 -1.78
CA LEU A 74 -20.12 2.60 -1.14
C LEU A 74 -21.62 2.62 -0.88
N HIS A 75 -22.22 1.42 -0.82
CA HIS A 75 -23.65 1.27 -0.54
C HIS A 75 -23.92 1.22 0.96
N THR A 76 -24.31 2.33 1.54
CA THR A 76 -24.73 2.48 2.94
C THR A 76 -23.77 1.80 3.96
N SER A 77 -24.27 1.39 5.11
CA SER A 77 -23.51 0.60 6.09
C SER A 77 -23.18 -0.81 5.59
N ALA A 78 -23.99 -1.38 4.68
CA ALA A 78 -23.73 -2.71 4.12
C ALA A 78 -22.43 -2.72 3.28
N GLY A 79 -22.30 -1.80 2.34
CA GLY A 79 -21.08 -1.66 1.54
C GLY A 79 -19.89 -1.15 2.34
N THR A 80 -20.13 -0.25 3.30
CA THR A 80 -19.07 0.19 4.22
C THR A 80 -18.54 -1.00 5.05
N GLY A 81 -19.44 -1.83 5.60
CA GLY A 81 -19.08 -3.03 6.36
C GLY A 81 -18.27 -4.03 5.53
N ASN A 82 -18.71 -4.29 4.28
CA ASN A 82 -17.97 -5.14 3.34
C ASN A 82 -16.57 -4.57 3.00
N GLY A 83 -16.42 -3.25 2.97
CA GLY A 83 -15.17 -2.55 2.65
C GLY A 83 -14.19 -2.41 3.82
N MET A 84 -14.62 -2.69 5.08
CA MET A 84 -13.84 -2.35 6.28
C MET A 84 -12.41 -2.90 6.30
N GLY A 85 -12.19 -4.12 5.84
CA GLY A 85 -10.83 -4.70 5.81
C GLY A 85 -9.85 -3.85 4.99
N ASN A 86 -10.29 -3.37 3.84
CA ASN A 86 -9.46 -2.51 2.99
C ASN A 86 -9.50 -1.01 3.39
N ILE A 87 -10.54 -0.54 4.08
CA ILE A 87 -10.52 0.78 4.74
C ILE A 87 -9.43 0.80 5.82
N MET A 88 -9.36 -0.25 6.64
CA MET A 88 -8.29 -0.43 7.63
C MET A 88 -6.91 -0.46 6.96
N THR A 89 -6.77 -1.17 5.85
CA THR A 89 -5.51 -1.24 5.11
C THR A 89 -5.12 0.14 4.55
N ALA A 90 -6.04 0.87 3.93
CA ALA A 90 -5.80 2.22 3.44
C ALA A 90 -5.39 3.20 4.57
N PHE A 91 -5.97 3.03 5.76
CA PHE A 91 -5.57 3.80 6.95
C PHE A 91 -4.13 3.50 7.36
N GLN A 92 -3.74 2.22 7.41
CA GLN A 92 -2.37 1.80 7.74
C GLN A 92 -1.37 2.19 6.65
N ASN A 93 -1.80 2.14 5.39
CA ASN A 93 -1.01 2.60 4.25
C ASN A 93 -0.89 4.13 4.19
N LYS A 94 -1.58 4.87 5.07
CA LYS A 94 -1.63 6.35 5.04
C LYS A 94 -2.02 6.86 3.64
N THR A 95 -3.04 6.24 3.03
CA THR A 95 -3.50 6.56 1.67
C THR A 95 -4.69 7.51 1.72
N PRO A 96 -4.64 8.66 1.03
CA PRO A 96 -5.75 9.61 1.03
C PRO A 96 -6.92 9.09 0.20
N LEU A 97 -7.97 8.62 0.87
CA LEU A 97 -9.23 8.22 0.24
C LEU A 97 -10.37 9.11 0.74
N ILE A 98 -11.26 9.50 -0.18
CA ILE A 98 -12.53 10.11 0.15
C ILE A 98 -13.59 9.05 -0.07
N ILE A 99 -14.16 8.55 1.00
CA ILE A 99 -15.17 7.50 0.98
C ILE A 99 -16.52 8.14 1.20
N THR A 100 -17.43 8.00 0.25
CA THR A 100 -18.83 8.39 0.37
C THR A 100 -19.69 7.14 0.50
N ALA A 101 -20.75 7.21 1.30
CA ALA A 101 -21.78 6.18 1.34
C ALA A 101 -23.17 6.84 1.32
N GLY A 102 -24.11 6.22 0.63
CA GLY A 102 -25.48 6.67 0.65
C GLY A 102 -26.13 6.46 2.02
N GLN A 103 -27.16 7.23 2.30
CA GLN A 103 -28.04 7.12 3.45
C GLN A 103 -29.49 7.19 2.98
N GLN A 104 -30.42 6.74 3.80
CA GLN A 104 -31.85 6.88 3.52
C GLN A 104 -32.28 8.35 3.48
N THR A 105 -33.47 8.64 2.91
CA THR A 105 -33.99 10.00 2.88
C THR A 105 -34.13 10.55 4.31
N ARG A 106 -33.92 11.85 4.45
CA ARG A 106 -34.00 12.53 5.75
C ARG A 106 -35.32 12.30 6.48
N GLU A 107 -36.43 12.21 5.74
CA GLU A 107 -37.76 11.94 6.31
C GLU A 107 -37.91 10.51 6.82
N MET A 108 -37.20 9.55 6.24
CA MET A 108 -37.31 8.15 6.61
C MET A 108 -36.34 7.74 7.73
N ILE A 109 -35.24 8.44 7.92
CA ILE A 109 -34.22 8.06 8.91
C ILE A 109 -34.83 7.82 10.29
N ILE A 110 -35.80 8.66 10.71
CA ILE A 110 -36.48 8.51 12.01
C ILE A 110 -37.27 7.19 12.12
N CYS A 111 -37.62 6.57 11.01
CA CYS A 111 -38.36 5.30 10.97
C CYS A 111 -37.42 4.08 10.98
N ASP A 112 -36.12 4.29 11.02
CA ASP A 112 -35.10 3.23 10.97
C ASP A 112 -35.34 2.21 9.84
N PRO A 113 -35.47 2.68 8.57
CA PRO A 113 -35.77 1.83 7.44
C PRO A 113 -34.61 0.88 7.12
N LEU A 114 -34.86 -0.10 6.23
CA LEU A 114 -33.79 -0.96 5.73
C LEU A 114 -32.65 -0.15 5.11
N LEU A 115 -31.41 -0.61 5.27
CA LEU A 115 -30.22 0.03 4.72
C LEU A 115 -29.94 1.43 5.28
N THR A 116 -30.39 1.72 6.50
CA THR A 116 -30.02 2.94 7.24
C THR A 116 -28.59 2.82 7.75
N ASN A 117 -27.80 3.87 7.61
CA ASN A 117 -26.54 4.01 8.32
C ASN A 117 -26.84 4.42 9.77
N ARG A 118 -27.00 3.43 10.65
CA ARG A 118 -27.15 3.72 12.09
C ARG A 118 -25.85 4.32 12.61
N ASP A 119 -25.97 5.37 13.45
CA ASP A 119 -24.79 6.08 13.94
C ASP A 119 -23.81 6.42 12.78
N GLU A 120 -24.33 6.99 11.75
CA GLU A 120 -23.83 7.16 10.36
C GLU A 120 -22.32 7.38 10.20
N THR A 121 -21.63 7.76 11.27
CA THR A 121 -20.19 8.04 11.27
C THR A 121 -19.36 7.03 12.08
N MET A 122 -20.01 6.07 12.75
CA MET A 122 -19.33 5.16 13.69
C MET A 122 -18.70 3.95 13.02
N LEU A 123 -19.39 3.34 12.03
CA LEU A 123 -18.96 2.09 11.42
C LEU A 123 -17.52 2.14 10.86
N PRO A 124 -17.07 3.17 10.13
CA PRO A 124 -15.70 3.20 9.61
C PRO A 124 -14.65 3.55 10.66
N ARG A 125 -15.03 4.02 11.85
CA ARG A 125 -14.09 4.34 12.93
C ARG A 125 -13.56 3.07 13.61
N PRO A 126 -12.31 3.05 14.09
CA PRO A 126 -11.35 4.18 14.13
C PRO A 126 -10.49 4.32 12.86
N TYR A 127 -10.80 3.60 11.78
CA TYR A 127 -9.95 3.50 10.59
C TYR A 127 -10.20 4.57 9.52
N VAL A 128 -10.74 5.71 9.95
CA VAL A 128 -10.83 6.93 9.13
C VAL A 128 -10.42 8.14 9.97
N LYS A 129 -9.75 9.10 9.35
CA LYS A 129 -9.31 10.34 10.03
C LYS A 129 -10.47 11.23 10.44
N TRP A 130 -11.53 11.20 9.67
CA TRP A 130 -12.73 11.98 9.86
C TRP A 130 -13.93 11.27 9.25
N ALA A 131 -15.06 11.32 9.95
CA ALA A 131 -16.33 10.80 9.46
C ALA A 131 -17.43 11.82 9.77
N TYR A 132 -18.28 12.11 8.79
CA TYR A 132 -19.30 13.14 8.89
C TYR A 132 -20.54 12.84 8.03
N GLU A 133 -21.70 13.22 8.52
CA GLU A 133 -22.92 13.34 7.71
C GLU A 133 -23.35 14.81 7.74
N PRO A 134 -23.48 15.48 6.56
CA PRO A 134 -23.91 16.87 6.50
C PRO A 134 -25.29 17.06 7.12
N LYS A 135 -25.42 18.05 7.99
CA LYS A 135 -26.72 18.33 8.65
C LYS A 135 -27.75 18.97 7.71
N ARG A 136 -27.30 19.53 6.61
CA ARG A 136 -28.14 20.12 5.56
C ARG A 136 -27.60 19.66 4.20
N ALA A 137 -28.50 19.48 3.24
CA ALA A 137 -28.15 19.09 1.89
C ALA A 137 -27.14 20.06 1.21
N GLU A 138 -27.34 21.36 1.45
CA GLU A 138 -26.52 22.42 0.85
C GLU A 138 -25.06 22.39 1.31
N ASP A 139 -24.76 21.69 2.41
CA ASP A 139 -23.41 21.57 2.96
C ASP A 139 -22.62 20.39 2.33
N VAL A 140 -23.25 19.54 1.51
CA VAL A 140 -22.60 18.37 0.91
C VAL A 140 -21.34 18.74 0.12
N PRO A 141 -21.35 19.71 -0.84
CA PRO A 141 -20.12 20.07 -1.56
C PRO A 141 -19.00 20.57 -0.65
N ARG A 142 -19.35 21.36 0.37
CA ARG A 142 -18.38 21.86 1.37
C ARG A 142 -17.83 20.75 2.26
N ALA A 143 -18.64 19.74 2.59
CA ALA A 143 -18.19 18.57 3.33
C ALA A 143 -17.19 17.74 2.51
N ILE A 144 -17.43 17.57 1.21
CA ILE A 144 -16.49 16.90 0.29
C ILE A 144 -15.18 17.70 0.17
N MET A 145 -15.24 19.03 0.03
CA MET A 145 -14.04 19.87 0.03
C MET A 145 -13.24 19.72 1.33
N ARG A 146 -13.92 19.68 2.48
CA ARG A 146 -13.27 19.44 3.78
C ARG A 146 -12.68 18.04 3.85
N ALA A 147 -13.40 17.03 3.37
CA ALA A 147 -12.92 15.64 3.29
C ALA A 147 -11.62 15.55 2.48
N TYR A 148 -11.59 16.19 1.31
CA TYR A 148 -10.39 16.27 0.46
C TYR A 148 -9.18 16.85 1.21
N ALA A 149 -9.37 18.00 1.86
CA ALA A 149 -8.30 18.65 2.61
C ALA A 149 -7.80 17.78 3.77
N LEU A 150 -8.72 17.11 4.51
CA LEU A 150 -8.36 16.26 5.65
C LEU A 150 -7.70 14.94 5.22
N ALA A 151 -8.09 14.37 4.07
CA ALA A 151 -7.47 13.16 3.56
C ALA A 151 -5.98 13.37 3.24
N LEU A 152 -5.62 14.55 2.73
CA LEU A 152 -4.25 14.91 2.35
C LEU A 152 -3.35 15.32 3.51
N GLN A 153 -3.92 15.78 4.64
CA GLN A 153 -3.09 16.24 5.76
C GLN A 153 -2.29 15.09 6.37
N PRO A 154 -1.00 15.27 6.69
CA PRO A 154 -0.20 14.25 7.36
C PRO A 154 -0.73 13.89 8.77
N PRO A 155 -0.71 12.61 9.14
CA PRO A 155 -0.55 11.50 8.21
C PRO A 155 -1.74 11.44 7.26
N ALA A 156 -1.50 11.30 5.95
CA ALA A 156 -2.58 11.15 4.99
C ALA A 156 -3.42 9.90 5.31
N GLY A 157 -4.67 9.84 4.85
CA GLY A 157 -5.50 8.68 5.15
C GLY A 157 -6.95 8.84 4.75
N PRO A 158 -7.76 7.77 4.86
CA PRO A 158 -9.15 7.78 4.46
C PRO A 158 -10.01 8.68 5.35
N VAL A 159 -11.02 9.27 4.73
CA VAL A 159 -12.11 10.02 5.35
C VAL A 159 -13.43 9.50 4.84
N TYR A 160 -14.52 9.73 5.58
CA TYR A 160 -15.82 9.16 5.27
C TYR A 160 -16.93 10.22 5.35
N VAL A 161 -17.84 10.21 4.36
CA VAL A 161 -19.00 11.10 4.30
C VAL A 161 -20.25 10.27 3.99
N SER A 162 -21.20 10.22 4.92
CA SER A 162 -22.53 9.67 4.72
C SER A 162 -23.43 10.75 4.09
N ILE A 163 -24.18 10.42 3.05
CA ILE A 163 -24.96 11.42 2.29
C ILE A 163 -26.37 10.87 2.05
N PRO A 164 -27.42 11.51 2.63
CA PRO A 164 -28.80 11.16 2.36
C PRO A 164 -29.15 11.26 0.87
N LEU A 165 -29.85 10.25 0.36
CA LEU A 165 -30.11 10.10 -1.07
C LEU A 165 -30.96 11.23 -1.68
N ASP A 166 -31.79 11.90 -0.87
CA ASP A 166 -32.62 13.03 -1.32
C ASP A 166 -31.89 14.38 -1.31
N ASP A 167 -30.68 14.44 -0.75
CA ASP A 167 -29.88 15.68 -0.72
C ASP A 167 -29.42 16.11 -2.13
N TRP A 168 -29.19 15.17 -3.02
CA TRP A 168 -28.65 15.44 -4.35
C TRP A 168 -29.50 16.35 -5.22
N GLU A 169 -30.84 16.32 -5.02
CA GLU A 169 -31.80 17.13 -5.78
C GLU A 169 -32.09 18.47 -5.14
N LYS A 170 -31.63 18.70 -3.91
CA LYS A 170 -31.85 19.99 -3.24
C LYS A 170 -31.02 21.10 -3.90
N THR A 171 -31.47 22.34 -3.72
CA THR A 171 -30.75 23.52 -4.20
C THR A 171 -29.45 23.72 -3.44
N ALA A 172 -28.32 23.85 -4.14
CA ALA A 172 -27.05 24.22 -3.54
C ALA A 172 -27.00 25.70 -3.12
N LEU A 173 -26.08 26.04 -2.23
CA LEU A 173 -25.76 27.45 -1.89
C LEU A 173 -25.00 28.17 -3.01
N GLY A 174 -24.62 27.49 -4.06
CA GLY A 174 -23.76 27.90 -5.14
C GLY A 174 -22.57 26.95 -5.29
N PRO A 175 -21.61 27.24 -6.18
CA PRO A 175 -20.42 26.45 -6.33
C PRO A 175 -19.63 26.40 -4.99
N ALA A 176 -18.99 25.27 -4.71
CA ALA A 176 -18.13 25.16 -3.54
C ALA A 176 -16.79 25.87 -3.80
N ASP A 177 -16.32 26.64 -2.83
CA ASP A 177 -14.99 27.25 -2.91
C ASP A 177 -13.91 26.16 -2.83
N VAL A 178 -13.10 26.04 -3.88
CA VAL A 178 -11.94 25.16 -3.87
C VAL A 178 -10.84 25.79 -3.04
N ARG A 179 -10.33 25.04 -2.09
CA ARG A 179 -9.27 25.47 -1.16
C ARG A 179 -8.07 24.57 -1.28
N SER A 180 -6.89 25.14 -1.24
CA SER A 180 -5.64 24.43 -1.03
C SER A 180 -5.20 24.53 0.42
N VAL A 181 -4.62 23.45 0.94
CA VAL A 181 -3.98 23.43 2.25
C VAL A 181 -2.54 22.95 2.06
N SER A 182 -1.56 23.80 2.38
CA SER A 182 -0.18 23.35 2.42
C SER A 182 -0.01 22.40 3.61
N SER A 183 0.19 21.12 3.32
CA SER A 183 0.22 20.08 4.33
C SER A 183 1.64 19.62 4.70
N ARG A 184 2.65 20.02 3.93
CA ARG A 184 4.05 19.66 4.22
C ARG A 184 4.60 20.54 5.34
N VAL A 185 5.07 19.91 6.41
CA VAL A 185 5.65 20.60 7.58
C VAL A 185 7.14 20.31 7.61
N GLY A 186 7.96 21.36 7.58
CA GLY A 186 9.42 21.25 7.75
C GLY A 186 9.80 20.97 9.21
N PRO A 187 11.05 20.56 9.46
CA PRO A 187 11.54 20.29 10.81
C PRO A 187 11.71 21.57 11.62
N ASP A 188 11.57 21.47 12.95
CA ASP A 188 12.05 22.51 13.85
C ASP A 188 13.57 22.71 13.62
N PRO A 189 14.05 23.95 13.31
CA PRO A 189 15.43 24.17 12.93
C PRO A 189 16.45 23.85 14.04
N GLU A 190 16.12 24.09 15.30
CA GLU A 190 17.02 23.80 16.42
C GLU A 190 17.10 22.28 16.68
N ARG A 191 15.97 21.57 16.54
CA ARG A 191 15.96 20.12 16.62
C ARG A 191 16.69 19.46 15.44
N ALA A 192 16.55 20.02 14.24
CA ALA A 192 17.29 19.54 13.07
C ALA A 192 18.81 19.70 13.26
N LYS A 193 19.28 20.82 13.83
CA LYS A 193 20.70 21.02 14.18
C LYS A 193 21.17 20.04 15.25
N ASP A 194 20.38 19.78 16.30
CA ASP A 194 20.70 18.79 17.32
C ASP A 194 20.85 17.39 16.69
N PHE A 195 19.89 16.99 15.84
CA PHE A 195 19.95 15.71 15.14
C PHE A 195 21.21 15.64 14.26
N ALA A 196 21.47 16.66 13.45
CA ALA A 196 22.65 16.74 12.60
C ALA A 196 23.96 16.62 13.41
N HIS A 197 24.04 17.29 14.56
CA HIS A 197 25.20 17.18 15.46
C HIS A 197 25.39 15.76 16.00
N ARG A 198 24.33 15.11 16.46
CA ARG A 198 24.37 13.72 16.93
C ARG A 198 24.76 12.76 15.82
N ILE A 199 24.22 12.95 14.61
CA ILE A 199 24.56 12.17 13.41
C ILE A 199 26.04 12.34 13.03
N SER A 200 26.55 13.57 13.07
CA SER A 200 27.96 13.87 12.76
C SER A 200 28.93 13.22 13.74
N LYS A 201 28.54 13.09 15.02
CA LYS A 201 29.35 12.44 16.07
C LYS A 201 29.30 10.92 16.06
N ALA A 202 28.28 10.32 15.45
CA ALA A 202 28.14 8.87 15.42
C ALA A 202 29.30 8.23 14.65
N LYS A 203 29.86 7.18 15.21
CA LYS A 203 30.98 6.43 14.60
C LYS A 203 30.48 5.39 13.61
N ARG A 204 29.38 4.72 13.93
CA ARG A 204 28.77 3.65 13.12
C ARG A 204 27.25 3.84 13.02
N PRO A 205 26.78 4.90 12.32
CA PRO A 205 25.36 5.12 12.10
C PRO A 205 24.80 4.10 11.11
N VAL A 206 23.51 3.78 11.26
CA VAL A 206 22.73 2.96 10.32
C VAL A 206 21.42 3.67 9.99
N LEU A 207 21.00 3.60 8.74
CA LEU A 207 19.76 4.17 8.24
C LEU A 207 18.69 3.08 8.08
N ILE A 208 17.51 3.33 8.62
CA ILE A 208 16.34 2.47 8.45
C ILE A 208 15.27 3.28 7.71
N TYR A 209 15.06 2.96 6.45
CA TYR A 209 14.20 3.72 5.56
C TYR A 209 12.85 3.06 5.39
N GLY A 210 11.77 3.86 5.48
CA GLY A 210 10.41 3.42 5.27
C GLY A 210 9.69 4.14 4.14
N ALA A 211 8.42 3.83 3.98
CA ALA A 211 7.60 4.23 2.85
C ALA A 211 7.41 5.75 2.68
N GLU A 212 7.50 6.53 3.78
CA GLU A 212 7.32 7.98 3.71
C GLU A 212 8.41 8.67 2.88
N ILE A 213 9.60 8.06 2.73
CA ILE A 213 10.66 8.60 1.86
C ILE A 213 10.17 8.71 0.42
N GLU A 214 9.56 7.65 -0.11
CA GLU A 214 9.03 7.69 -1.47
C GLU A 214 7.77 8.59 -1.55
N LYS A 215 6.86 8.47 -0.58
CA LYS A 215 5.61 9.26 -0.54
C LYS A 215 5.86 10.77 -0.49
N SER A 216 6.93 11.22 0.18
CA SER A 216 7.34 12.62 0.22
C SER A 216 8.06 13.10 -1.05
N GLY A 217 8.42 12.19 -1.97
CA GLY A 217 9.31 12.45 -3.10
C GLY A 217 10.77 12.64 -2.67
N GLY A 218 11.15 12.03 -1.55
CA GLY A 218 12.50 12.12 -0.96
C GLY A 218 13.48 11.04 -1.41
N TRP A 219 13.15 10.22 -2.43
CA TRP A 219 14.01 9.12 -2.88
C TRP A 219 15.45 9.53 -3.16
N LYS A 220 15.65 10.53 -4.01
CA LYS A 220 16.99 11.05 -4.37
C LYS A 220 17.69 11.68 -3.17
N THR A 221 16.94 12.41 -2.35
CA THR A 221 17.47 13.03 -1.12
C THR A 221 17.91 11.96 -0.12
N GLY A 222 17.14 10.87 0.01
CA GLY A 222 17.50 9.72 0.85
C GLY A 222 18.79 9.03 0.38
N VAL A 223 18.96 8.86 -0.93
CA VAL A 223 20.21 8.32 -1.50
C VAL A 223 21.38 9.24 -1.19
N ALA A 224 21.26 10.54 -1.48
CA ALA A 224 22.30 11.53 -1.20
C ALA A 224 22.67 11.61 0.29
N PHE A 225 21.69 11.47 1.18
CA PHE A 225 21.93 11.46 2.62
C PHE A 225 22.70 10.20 3.06
N ALA A 226 22.33 9.02 2.55
CA ALA A 226 23.04 7.77 2.84
C ALA A 226 24.49 7.81 2.33
N GLU A 227 24.72 8.34 1.13
CA GLU A 227 26.04 8.51 0.54
C GLU A 227 26.89 9.52 1.33
N LYS A 228 26.33 10.67 1.71
CA LYS A 228 27.03 11.67 2.54
C LYS A 228 27.50 11.11 3.87
N LEU A 229 26.66 10.24 4.50
CA LEU A 229 27.01 9.58 5.75
C LEU A 229 27.91 8.36 5.56
N ASN A 230 28.01 7.83 4.35
CA ASN A 230 28.61 6.52 4.07
C ASN A 230 28.04 5.42 4.98
N ALA A 231 26.72 5.46 5.23
CA ALA A 231 26.01 4.62 6.17
C ALA A 231 25.24 3.49 5.48
N PRO A 232 25.21 2.28 6.04
CA PRO A 232 24.37 1.19 5.54
C PRO A 232 22.89 1.54 5.67
N VAL A 233 22.10 1.10 4.69
CA VAL A 233 20.66 1.33 4.62
C VAL A 233 19.93 -0.01 4.69
N PHE A 234 19.00 -0.13 5.64
CA PHE A 234 18.02 -1.22 5.69
C PHE A 234 16.63 -0.67 5.36
N ARG A 235 15.81 -1.49 4.73
CA ARG A 235 14.38 -1.24 4.65
C ARG A 235 13.74 -1.55 6.01
N ALA A 236 12.84 -0.67 6.46
CA ALA A 236 12.07 -0.87 7.69
C ALA A 236 11.17 -2.12 7.58
N PRO A 237 10.88 -2.78 8.71
CA PRO A 237 9.99 -3.94 8.72
C PRO A 237 8.62 -3.62 8.11
N ALA A 238 8.15 -4.45 7.18
CA ALA A 238 6.86 -4.32 6.53
C ALA A 238 6.61 -2.94 5.89
N ALA A 239 7.63 -2.34 5.29
CA ALA A 239 7.46 -1.12 4.51
C ALA A 239 6.66 -1.42 3.23
N GLU A 240 5.54 -0.71 3.06
CA GLU A 240 4.59 -0.95 1.98
C GLU A 240 5.02 -0.39 0.61
N ARG A 241 6.14 0.35 0.57
CA ARG A 241 6.69 0.96 -0.65
C ARG A 241 8.19 0.69 -0.77
N ALA A 242 8.72 0.82 -1.98
CA ALA A 242 10.16 0.96 -2.16
C ALA A 242 10.65 2.23 -1.45
N CYS A 243 11.78 2.18 -0.77
CA CYS A 243 12.31 3.30 0.01
C CYS A 243 13.76 3.68 -0.32
N PHE A 244 14.45 2.79 -1.05
CA PHE A 244 15.84 2.97 -1.44
C PHE A 244 16.16 2.01 -2.60
N PRO A 245 17.09 2.35 -3.53
CA PRO A 245 17.46 1.42 -4.61
C PRO A 245 18.17 0.18 -4.04
N GLU A 246 17.54 -0.99 -4.18
CA GLU A 246 18.02 -2.25 -3.57
C GLU A 246 19.28 -2.82 -4.23
N ASN A 247 19.66 -2.30 -5.40
CA ASN A 247 20.94 -2.60 -6.06
C ASN A 247 22.06 -1.63 -5.66
N HIS A 248 21.80 -0.64 -4.79
CA HIS A 248 22.81 0.30 -4.33
C HIS A 248 23.79 -0.39 -3.34
N ALA A 249 25.07 -0.02 -3.41
CA ALA A 249 26.13 -0.63 -2.58
C ALA A 249 25.92 -0.48 -1.07
N LEU A 250 25.17 0.55 -0.64
CA LEU A 250 24.85 0.77 0.79
C LEU A 250 23.63 -0.03 1.27
N PHE A 251 22.83 -0.62 0.37
CA PHE A 251 21.64 -1.37 0.76
C PHE A 251 21.99 -2.72 1.38
N GLN A 252 21.47 -3.00 2.57
CA GLN A 252 21.78 -4.20 3.35
C GLN A 252 20.59 -5.17 3.48
N GLY A 253 19.44 -4.85 2.89
CA GLY A 253 18.23 -5.69 2.93
C GLY A 253 17.13 -5.10 3.81
N GLU A 254 16.17 -5.93 4.19
CA GLU A 254 15.07 -5.58 5.07
C GLU A 254 15.32 -6.07 6.48
N LEU A 255 14.94 -5.27 7.49
CA LEU A 255 14.96 -5.71 8.87
C LEU A 255 13.79 -6.68 9.16
N PRO A 256 14.01 -7.74 9.94
CA PRO A 256 12.94 -8.65 10.30
C PRO A 256 11.91 -7.96 11.21
N SER A 257 10.64 -8.34 11.06
CA SER A 257 9.53 -7.78 11.85
C SER A 257 9.46 -8.36 13.28
N ALA A 258 10.56 -8.83 13.86
CA ALA A 258 10.60 -9.42 15.19
C ALA A 258 11.67 -8.75 16.05
N MET A 259 11.31 -8.38 17.29
CA MET A 259 12.10 -7.52 18.17
C MET A 259 13.53 -8.04 18.40
N GLY A 260 13.67 -9.25 18.89
CA GLY A 260 15.00 -9.81 19.17
C GLY A 260 15.88 -10.00 17.92
N PRO A 261 15.38 -10.59 16.84
CA PRO A 261 16.10 -10.69 15.57
C PRO A 261 16.50 -9.34 14.99
N LEU A 262 15.60 -8.36 14.99
CA LEU A 262 15.87 -6.99 14.51
C LEU A 262 17.01 -6.36 15.30
N SER A 263 16.94 -6.40 16.64
CA SER A 263 17.98 -5.83 17.49
C SER A 263 19.35 -6.49 17.24
N ARG A 264 19.38 -7.82 17.04
CA ARG A 264 20.65 -8.51 16.70
C ARG A 264 21.24 -8.07 15.35
N MET A 265 20.39 -7.76 14.35
CA MET A 265 20.89 -7.25 13.06
C MET A 265 21.49 -5.84 13.20
N LEU A 266 21.04 -5.08 14.18
CA LEU A 266 21.56 -3.74 14.47
C LEU A 266 22.77 -3.76 15.43
N ASP A 267 23.24 -4.92 15.85
CA ASP A 267 24.39 -5.05 16.78
C ASP A 267 25.67 -4.43 16.21
N GLY A 268 26.30 -3.60 17.03
CA GLY A 268 27.54 -2.90 16.68
C GLY A 268 27.32 -1.52 16.02
N PHE A 269 26.10 -1.09 15.75
CA PHE A 269 25.80 0.31 15.40
C PHE A 269 25.62 1.14 16.68
N ASP A 270 26.11 2.37 16.69
CA ASP A 270 25.98 3.30 17.83
C ASP A 270 24.81 4.27 17.69
N LEU A 271 24.35 4.51 16.45
CA LEU A 271 23.20 5.35 16.15
C LEU A 271 22.32 4.71 15.09
N VAL A 272 21.05 4.48 15.42
CA VAL A 272 20.00 4.03 14.50
C VAL A 272 19.17 5.23 14.09
N ILE A 273 19.07 5.50 12.79
CA ILE A 273 18.32 6.63 12.23
C ILE A 273 17.16 6.06 11.42
N VAL A 274 15.95 6.16 11.96
CA VAL A 274 14.71 5.69 11.30
C VAL A 274 14.09 6.87 10.56
N VAL A 275 13.89 6.74 9.27
CA VAL A 275 13.31 7.80 8.43
C VAL A 275 12.10 7.27 7.68
N GLY A 276 10.95 7.87 7.95
CA GLY A 276 9.71 7.56 7.25
C GLY A 276 9.10 6.22 7.59
N ALA A 277 9.28 5.77 8.83
CA ALA A 277 8.71 4.54 9.36
C ALA A 277 8.43 4.64 10.86
N PRO A 278 7.52 3.81 11.41
CA PRO A 278 7.42 3.57 12.85
C PRO A 278 8.69 2.94 13.44
N VAL A 279 8.87 3.04 14.75
CA VAL A 279 9.96 2.41 15.53
C VAL A 279 9.40 1.26 16.40
N PHE A 280 9.29 0.04 15.96
CA PHE A 280 9.21 -0.56 14.64
C PHE A 280 7.88 -1.30 14.51
N ARG A 281 7.51 -1.78 13.32
CA ARG A 281 6.39 -2.72 13.18
C ARG A 281 6.88 -4.11 13.55
N TYR A 282 6.23 -4.74 14.56
CA TYR A 282 6.59 -6.06 15.05
C TYR A 282 5.47 -7.06 14.83
N TYR A 283 5.82 -8.20 14.23
CA TYR A 283 5.00 -9.38 14.11
C TYR A 283 5.81 -10.53 13.48
N PRO A 284 6.01 -11.69 14.14
CA PRO A 284 5.46 -12.11 15.46
C PRO A 284 6.28 -11.57 16.65
N TYR A 285 5.76 -11.84 17.87
CA TYR A 285 6.50 -11.53 19.08
C TYR A 285 7.63 -12.53 19.30
N ILE A 286 8.87 -12.09 19.12
CA ILE A 286 10.07 -12.80 19.54
C ILE A 286 10.82 -11.87 20.49
N PRO A 287 10.95 -12.26 21.79
CA PRO A 287 11.49 -11.37 22.81
C PRO A 287 12.95 -10.99 22.53
N GLY A 288 13.31 -9.80 23.00
CA GLY A 288 14.65 -9.24 22.94
C GLY A 288 14.63 -7.75 23.25
N PRO A 289 15.77 -7.11 23.35
CA PRO A 289 15.83 -5.66 23.49
C PRO A 289 15.34 -4.99 22.21
N ILE A 290 14.82 -3.77 22.31
CA ILE A 290 14.38 -2.97 21.15
C ILE A 290 15.61 -2.54 20.32
N LEU A 291 16.67 -2.11 21.01
CA LEU A 291 17.95 -1.74 20.44
C LEU A 291 19.09 -2.56 21.08
N PRO A 292 20.18 -2.78 20.35
CA PRO A 292 21.36 -3.38 20.96
C PRO A 292 21.96 -2.47 22.04
N PRO A 293 22.70 -3.04 23.01
CA PRO A 293 23.31 -2.26 24.08
C PRO A 293 24.25 -1.16 23.54
N GLY A 294 24.08 0.05 24.07
CA GLY A 294 24.90 1.21 23.67
C GLY A 294 24.45 1.96 22.42
N ALA A 295 23.49 1.44 21.68
CA ALA A 295 22.89 2.15 20.55
C ALA A 295 21.86 3.19 21.03
N THR A 296 21.82 4.33 20.33
CA THR A 296 20.77 5.34 20.46
C THR A 296 19.95 5.42 19.18
N LEU A 297 18.76 6.06 19.23
CA LEU A 297 17.85 6.14 18.07
C LEU A 297 17.38 7.57 17.83
N LEU A 298 17.31 7.94 16.57
CA LEU A 298 16.64 9.12 16.05
C LEU A 298 15.58 8.69 15.05
N GLN A 299 14.37 9.24 15.17
CA GLN A 299 13.28 9.02 14.22
C GLN A 299 12.91 10.31 13.51
N ILE A 300 12.61 10.22 12.22
CA ILE A 300 12.04 11.28 11.39
C ILE A 300 10.77 10.73 10.74
N THR A 301 9.63 11.35 11.00
CA THR A 301 8.33 10.94 10.46
C THR A 301 7.38 12.13 10.38
N ASP A 302 6.42 12.11 9.46
CA ASP A 302 5.32 13.08 9.40
C ASP A 302 4.09 12.67 10.23
N ASP A 303 4.16 11.51 10.89
CA ASP A 303 3.08 10.96 11.70
C ASP A 303 3.31 11.21 13.20
N PRO A 304 2.49 12.08 13.84
CA PRO A 304 2.60 12.33 15.27
C PRO A 304 2.28 11.10 16.13
N THR A 305 1.49 10.15 15.61
CA THR A 305 1.18 8.92 16.34
C THR A 305 2.37 7.99 16.34
N ASP A 306 3.03 7.81 15.19
CA ASP A 306 4.26 7.02 15.09
C ASP A 306 5.39 7.64 15.95
N ALA A 307 5.50 8.98 15.95
CA ALA A 307 6.47 9.69 16.79
C ALA A 307 6.17 9.51 18.28
N GLY A 308 4.90 9.62 18.68
CA GLY A 308 4.48 9.51 20.09
C GLY A 308 4.47 8.09 20.63
N SER A 309 4.37 7.08 19.77
CA SER A 309 4.35 5.66 20.16
C SER A 309 5.73 5.01 20.15
N ALA A 310 6.77 5.69 19.68
CA ALA A 310 8.13 5.18 19.71
C ALA A 310 8.57 4.89 21.15
N LEU A 311 8.99 3.64 21.41
CA LEU A 311 9.36 3.20 22.75
C LEU A 311 10.77 3.65 23.17
N VAL A 312 11.60 4.08 22.22
CA VAL A 312 12.99 4.50 22.42
C VAL A 312 13.37 5.59 21.42
N GLY A 313 14.33 6.41 21.81
CA GLY A 313 14.90 7.45 20.96
C GLY A 313 14.15 8.78 21.00
N ASP A 314 14.61 9.70 20.16
CA ASP A 314 14.00 11.01 19.96
C ASP A 314 13.40 11.10 18.57
N SER A 315 12.22 11.71 18.45
CA SER A 315 11.53 11.88 17.17
C SER A 315 11.54 13.34 16.71
N LEU A 316 11.73 13.53 15.41
CA LEU A 316 11.61 14.80 14.71
C LEU A 316 10.38 14.72 13.80
N LEU A 317 9.31 15.44 14.15
CA LEU A 317 8.08 15.47 13.37
C LEU A 317 8.28 16.41 12.17
N SER A 318 8.32 15.85 10.97
CA SER A 318 8.53 16.57 9.72
C SER A 318 8.23 15.72 8.51
N ASP A 319 7.84 16.34 7.39
CA ASP A 319 7.98 15.74 6.07
C ASP A 319 9.41 15.21 5.89
N THR A 320 9.54 13.96 5.49
CA THR A 320 10.84 13.27 5.47
C THR A 320 11.82 13.88 4.46
N LYS A 321 11.34 14.34 3.31
CA LYS A 321 12.18 15.01 2.32
C LYS A 321 12.72 16.33 2.86
N LEU A 322 11.85 17.17 3.43
CA LEU A 322 12.27 18.47 3.99
C LEU A 322 13.25 18.30 5.16
N ALA A 323 13.04 17.28 6.00
CA ALA A 323 13.96 16.96 7.08
C ALA A 323 15.32 16.51 6.55
N LEU A 324 15.36 15.62 5.57
CA LEU A 324 16.61 15.15 4.97
C LEU A 324 17.36 16.28 4.24
N GLU A 325 16.66 17.19 3.56
CA GLU A 325 17.25 18.37 2.93
C GLU A 325 17.91 19.28 4.00
N ALA A 326 17.20 19.58 5.09
CA ALA A 326 17.76 20.35 6.20
C ALA A 326 18.97 19.66 6.86
N LEU A 327 18.90 18.35 7.08
CA LEU A 327 20.01 17.59 7.64
C LEU A 327 21.22 17.55 6.71
N LEU A 328 21.02 17.48 5.39
CA LEU A 328 22.11 17.55 4.42
C LEU A 328 22.89 18.86 4.50
N GLU A 329 22.26 19.96 4.89
CA GLU A 329 22.95 21.25 5.09
C GLU A 329 23.79 21.26 6.38
N PHE A 330 23.32 20.63 7.45
CA PHE A 330 23.94 20.73 8.78
C PHE A 330 24.90 19.60 9.12
N VAL A 331 24.73 18.41 8.51
CA VAL A 331 25.61 17.27 8.77
C VAL A 331 26.98 17.53 8.13
N GLU A 332 28.02 17.46 8.95
CA GLU A 332 29.40 17.54 8.48
C GLU A 332 29.70 16.32 7.59
N GLU A 333 30.46 16.52 6.50
CA GLU A 333 30.95 15.41 5.70
C GLU A 333 31.69 14.44 6.60
N GLY A 334 31.18 13.20 6.66
CA GLY A 334 31.70 12.21 7.57
C GLY A 334 33.13 11.91 7.23
N SER A 335 34.01 12.39 8.09
CA SER A 335 35.38 11.92 8.17
C SER A 335 35.36 10.40 8.11
N VAL A 336 35.94 9.83 7.05
CA VAL A 336 36.45 8.46 6.94
C VAL A 336 35.66 7.39 7.73
N ARG A 337 34.32 7.30 7.48
CA ARG A 337 33.60 6.10 7.87
C ARG A 337 33.92 5.01 6.86
N GLU A 338 34.26 3.85 7.35
CA GLU A 338 34.50 2.69 6.48
C GLU A 338 33.23 2.37 5.71
N LYS A 339 33.34 2.26 4.39
CA LYS A 339 32.20 1.94 3.52
C LYS A 339 31.73 0.52 3.85
N PRO A 340 30.43 0.30 4.12
CA PRO A 340 29.94 -1.04 4.38
C PRO A 340 30.19 -1.94 3.16
N SER A 341 30.51 -3.21 3.42
CA SER A 341 30.60 -4.19 2.34
C SER A 341 29.24 -4.31 1.64
N PRO A 342 29.20 -4.36 0.31
CA PRO A 342 27.96 -4.61 -0.41
C PRO A 342 27.29 -5.90 0.06
N ARG A 343 25.98 -5.90 0.16
CA ARG A 343 25.21 -7.11 0.51
C ARG A 343 25.52 -8.22 -0.49
N HIS A 344 25.99 -9.34 0.01
CA HIS A 344 26.09 -10.55 -0.80
C HIS A 344 24.73 -11.26 -0.81
N VAL A 345 24.19 -11.47 -2.00
CA VAL A 345 22.96 -12.22 -2.21
C VAL A 345 23.32 -13.48 -2.96
N PRO A 346 23.41 -14.66 -2.30
CA PRO A 346 23.70 -15.91 -2.99
C PRO A 346 22.63 -16.20 -4.03
N LYS A 347 23.02 -16.51 -5.25
CA LYS A 347 22.10 -16.88 -6.34
C LYS A 347 22.26 -18.37 -6.71
N ASP A 348 22.46 -19.18 -5.70
CA ASP A 348 22.65 -20.61 -5.88
C ASP A 348 21.30 -21.28 -6.16
N LEU A 349 21.22 -21.97 -7.28
CA LEU A 349 20.09 -22.80 -7.65
C LEU A 349 20.51 -24.27 -7.64
N PRO A 350 19.58 -25.20 -7.41
CA PRO A 350 19.86 -26.62 -7.54
C PRO A 350 20.42 -26.94 -8.94
N SER A 351 21.35 -27.87 -9.01
CA SER A 351 21.96 -28.32 -10.28
C SER A 351 20.95 -28.99 -11.22
N SER A 352 19.84 -29.48 -10.69
CA SER A 352 18.70 -30.02 -11.43
C SER A 352 17.41 -29.42 -10.89
N PRO A 353 16.46 -29.02 -11.76
CA PRO A 353 15.19 -28.43 -11.32
C PRO A 353 14.39 -29.41 -10.46
N SER A 354 13.72 -28.88 -9.45
CA SER A 354 12.76 -29.64 -8.63
C SER A 354 11.47 -29.93 -9.42
N ALA A 355 10.72 -30.95 -9.03
CA ALA A 355 9.40 -31.25 -9.59
C ALA A 355 8.41 -31.58 -8.43
N PRO A 356 7.45 -30.70 -8.11
CA PRO A 356 7.30 -29.33 -8.63
C PRO A 356 8.47 -28.41 -8.23
N LEU A 357 8.61 -27.26 -8.92
CA LEU A 357 9.63 -26.25 -8.64
C LEU A 357 9.52 -25.71 -7.21
N THR A 358 10.62 -25.32 -6.62
CA THR A 358 10.58 -24.46 -5.42
C THR A 358 10.20 -23.02 -5.79
N ALA A 359 9.76 -22.22 -4.82
CA ALA A 359 9.47 -20.79 -5.04
C ALA A 359 10.71 -20.05 -5.58
N ILE A 360 11.89 -20.35 -5.05
CA ILE A 360 13.17 -19.76 -5.48
C ILE A 360 13.44 -20.05 -6.96
N GLU A 361 13.27 -21.29 -7.42
CA GLU A 361 13.47 -21.67 -8.83
C GLU A 361 12.48 -20.94 -9.76
N ALA A 362 11.22 -20.81 -9.34
CA ALA A 362 10.20 -20.08 -10.10
C ALA A 362 10.53 -18.58 -10.21
N TYR A 363 10.99 -17.94 -9.14
CA TYR A 363 11.35 -16.52 -9.17
C TYR A 363 12.65 -16.24 -9.89
N ALA A 364 13.61 -17.15 -9.83
CA ALA A 364 14.81 -17.10 -10.65
C ALA A 364 14.46 -17.13 -12.15
N ALA A 365 13.56 -18.05 -12.55
CA ALA A 365 13.09 -18.14 -13.94
C ALA A 365 12.42 -16.84 -14.42
N LEU A 366 11.58 -16.24 -13.57
CA LEU A 366 10.91 -14.95 -13.84
C LEU A 366 11.92 -13.79 -13.93
N SER A 367 12.95 -13.78 -13.09
CA SER A 367 13.94 -12.69 -13.05
C SER A 367 14.74 -12.56 -14.34
N GLU A 368 14.95 -13.66 -15.06
CA GLU A 368 15.66 -13.69 -16.35
C GLU A 368 14.88 -13.01 -17.50
N VAL A 369 13.55 -12.91 -17.38
CA VAL A 369 12.65 -12.29 -18.37
C VAL A 369 11.98 -11.02 -17.84
N ARG A 370 12.49 -10.49 -16.75
CA ARG A 370 11.96 -9.30 -16.07
C ARG A 370 12.06 -8.07 -16.96
N PRO A 371 10.97 -7.30 -17.16
CA PRO A 371 11.05 -5.96 -17.75
C PRO A 371 11.80 -4.99 -16.82
N GLU A 372 12.64 -4.13 -17.37
CA GLU A 372 13.46 -3.18 -16.60
C GLU A 372 12.62 -2.28 -15.66
N ARG A 373 11.48 -1.79 -16.16
CA ARG A 373 10.63 -0.82 -15.45
C ARG A 373 9.35 -1.42 -14.90
N ALA A 374 9.34 -2.72 -14.59
CA ALA A 374 8.17 -3.37 -14.02
C ALA A 374 7.81 -2.79 -12.64
N ILE A 375 6.50 -2.70 -12.40
CA ILE A 375 5.94 -2.43 -11.07
C ILE A 375 5.50 -3.76 -10.48
N VAL A 376 5.88 -4.02 -9.25
CA VAL A 376 5.49 -5.22 -8.52
C VAL A 376 4.50 -4.86 -7.42
N CYS A 377 3.34 -5.55 -7.41
CA CYS A 377 2.41 -5.57 -6.30
C CYS A 377 2.51 -6.95 -5.63
N GLN A 378 2.86 -7.00 -4.34
CA GLN A 378 3.26 -8.23 -3.68
C GLN A 378 2.33 -8.60 -2.52
N GLU A 379 1.74 -9.82 -2.56
CA GLU A 379 0.97 -10.45 -1.50
C GLU A 379 1.17 -11.97 -1.50
N SER A 380 2.43 -12.39 -1.31
CA SER A 380 2.80 -13.81 -1.19
C SER A 380 3.63 -14.01 0.07
N PRO A 381 3.02 -13.97 1.28
CA PRO A 381 3.74 -13.83 2.54
C PRO A 381 4.77 -14.94 2.80
N SER A 382 4.46 -16.20 2.51
CA SER A 382 5.40 -17.32 2.73
C SER A 382 6.61 -17.30 1.80
N ASN A 383 6.50 -16.63 0.64
CA ASN A 383 7.54 -16.64 -0.40
C ASN A 383 8.13 -15.24 -0.66
N TYR A 384 7.81 -14.29 0.20
CA TYR A 384 8.22 -12.90 0.06
C TYR A 384 9.74 -12.72 0.02
N ASN A 385 10.44 -13.35 0.98
CA ASN A 385 11.89 -13.26 1.07
C ASN A 385 12.58 -13.85 -0.16
N ASP A 386 12.06 -14.97 -0.69
CA ASP A 386 12.60 -15.59 -1.91
C ASP A 386 12.44 -14.67 -3.11
N PHE A 387 11.28 -13.99 -3.21
CA PHE A 387 11.03 -13.05 -4.29
C PHE A 387 11.97 -11.86 -4.27
N LEU A 388 12.13 -11.19 -3.12
CA LEU A 388 13.03 -10.03 -2.97
C LEU A 388 14.49 -10.36 -3.32
N HIS A 389 14.88 -11.61 -3.16
CA HIS A 389 16.19 -12.08 -3.54
C HIS A 389 16.45 -11.96 -5.05
N TRP A 390 15.44 -12.27 -5.86
CA TRP A 390 15.55 -12.31 -7.32
C TRP A 390 15.03 -11.06 -8.01
N TRP A 391 14.20 -10.27 -7.34
CA TRP A 391 13.53 -9.13 -7.93
C TRP A 391 13.69 -7.85 -7.10
N PRO A 392 14.89 -7.27 -7.06
CA PRO A 392 15.13 -6.04 -6.30
C PRO A 392 14.37 -4.85 -6.88
N SER A 393 13.88 -3.96 -6.01
CA SER A 393 13.26 -2.69 -6.36
C SER A 393 14.34 -1.63 -6.57
N VAL A 394 14.47 -1.11 -7.79
CA VAL A 394 15.58 -0.21 -8.15
C VAL A 394 15.14 1.20 -8.55
N GLU A 395 13.84 1.41 -8.72
CA GLU A 395 13.23 2.69 -9.11
C GLU A 395 12.11 3.10 -8.14
N GLU A 396 11.83 4.40 -8.12
CA GLU A 396 10.64 4.94 -7.44
C GLU A 396 9.36 4.32 -8.00
N ALA A 397 8.36 4.15 -7.15
CA ALA A 397 7.06 3.56 -7.50
C ALA A 397 7.17 2.23 -8.27
N SER A 398 8.17 1.39 -7.94
CA SER A 398 8.35 0.08 -8.54
C SER A 398 7.86 -1.07 -7.66
N TYR A 399 7.49 -0.81 -6.41
CA TYR A 399 7.07 -1.83 -5.46
C TYR A 399 5.92 -1.33 -4.58
N PHE A 400 4.86 -2.13 -4.48
CA PHE A 400 3.69 -1.89 -3.65
C PHE A 400 3.35 -3.16 -2.86
N THR A 401 3.11 -2.99 -1.59
CA THR A 401 2.50 -3.97 -0.72
C THR A 401 1.58 -3.25 0.28
N TYR A 402 1.27 -3.84 1.42
CA TYR A 402 0.34 -3.26 2.38
C TYR A 402 0.90 -3.33 3.81
N ALA A 403 0.59 -2.31 4.60
CA ALA A 403 1.10 -2.14 5.96
C ALA A 403 0.28 -2.89 7.03
N SER A 404 -0.94 -3.33 6.70
CA SER A 404 -1.88 -3.91 7.67
C SER A 404 -1.63 -5.38 8.01
N GLY A 405 -0.99 -6.12 7.12
CA GLY A 405 -0.86 -7.57 7.20
C GLY A 405 -2.16 -8.34 6.85
N GLY A 406 -3.26 -7.66 6.50
CA GLY A 406 -4.52 -8.28 6.09
C GLY A 406 -4.50 -8.74 4.63
N LEU A 407 -4.77 -10.01 4.37
CA LEU A 407 -4.82 -10.56 3.01
C LEU A 407 -6.02 -10.03 2.20
N GLY A 408 -5.90 -10.07 0.87
CA GLY A 408 -6.94 -9.66 -0.07
C GLY A 408 -6.85 -8.22 -0.56
N HIS A 409 -5.71 -7.56 -0.30
CA HIS A 409 -5.49 -6.17 -0.71
C HIS A 409 -4.87 -6.04 -2.10
N ASN A 410 -3.79 -6.78 -2.39
CA ASN A 410 -3.00 -6.50 -3.58
C ASN A 410 -3.56 -7.04 -4.90
N ALA A 411 -4.47 -8.02 -4.89
CA ALA A 411 -5.16 -8.38 -6.12
C ALA A 411 -5.94 -7.17 -6.68
N PRO A 412 -6.82 -6.50 -5.92
CA PRO A 412 -7.52 -5.30 -6.39
C PRO A 412 -6.64 -4.03 -6.40
N SER A 413 -5.76 -3.82 -5.43
CA SER A 413 -4.89 -2.65 -5.39
C SER A 413 -4.04 -2.53 -6.66
N SER A 414 -3.54 -3.66 -7.18
CA SER A 414 -2.80 -3.71 -8.43
C SER A 414 -3.61 -3.27 -9.65
N VAL A 415 -4.93 -3.50 -9.65
CA VAL A 415 -5.83 -2.96 -10.68
C VAL A 415 -5.84 -1.44 -10.62
N GLY A 416 -5.92 -0.87 -9.43
CA GLY A 416 -5.79 0.58 -9.21
C GLY A 416 -4.45 1.13 -9.70
N VAL A 417 -3.35 0.45 -9.37
CA VAL A 417 -2.01 0.79 -9.87
C VAL A 417 -1.97 0.75 -11.40
N ALA A 418 -2.52 -0.29 -12.03
CA ALA A 418 -2.52 -0.42 -13.48
C ALA A 418 -3.39 0.65 -14.17
N LEU A 419 -4.54 1.01 -13.59
CA LEU A 419 -5.36 2.15 -14.03
C LEU A 419 -4.59 3.46 -13.95
N ALA A 420 -3.87 3.68 -12.84
CA ALA A 420 -3.01 4.86 -12.69
C ALA A 420 -1.91 4.92 -13.76
N GLN A 421 -1.23 3.79 -14.05
CA GLN A 421 -0.22 3.74 -15.10
C GLN A 421 -0.81 4.02 -16.50
N LYS A 422 -2.02 3.54 -16.76
CA LYS A 422 -2.76 3.83 -18.00
C LYS A 422 -3.08 5.31 -18.13
N GLN A 423 -3.59 5.95 -17.07
CA GLN A 423 -3.90 7.40 -17.07
C GLN A 423 -2.64 8.27 -17.17
N LEU A 424 -1.56 7.88 -16.50
CA LEU A 424 -0.27 8.60 -16.53
C LEU A 424 0.52 8.36 -17.84
N GLY A 425 0.10 7.41 -18.67
CA GLY A 425 0.76 7.08 -19.93
C GLY A 425 2.18 6.54 -19.78
N THR A 426 2.53 5.93 -18.64
CA THR A 426 3.91 5.51 -18.36
C THR A 426 4.34 4.26 -19.13
N GLY A 427 3.39 3.43 -19.53
CA GLY A 427 3.64 2.15 -20.19
C GLY A 427 4.34 1.09 -19.33
N ARG A 428 4.46 1.32 -18.00
CA ARG A 428 5.09 0.37 -17.07
C ARG A 428 4.21 -0.86 -16.87
N PRO A 429 4.71 -2.09 -17.10
CA PRO A 429 3.94 -3.29 -16.82
C PRO A 429 3.75 -3.50 -15.31
N VAL A 430 2.55 -3.92 -14.91
CA VAL A 430 2.22 -4.23 -13.52
C VAL A 430 2.21 -5.74 -13.32
N ILE A 431 3.08 -6.22 -12.43
CA ILE A 431 3.24 -7.62 -12.10
C ILE A 431 2.70 -7.83 -10.67
N VAL A 432 1.76 -8.75 -10.52
CA VAL A 432 1.13 -9.06 -9.24
C VAL A 432 1.65 -10.41 -8.77
N LEU A 433 2.48 -10.41 -7.74
CA LEU A 433 2.89 -11.63 -7.09
C LEU A 433 1.93 -11.91 -5.93
N ILE A 434 1.10 -12.93 -6.05
CA ILE A 434 0.07 -13.22 -5.05
C ILE A 434 -0.07 -14.72 -4.81
N GLY A 435 -0.10 -15.14 -3.55
CA GLY A 435 -0.34 -16.54 -3.19
C GLY A 435 -1.73 -17.01 -3.62
N ASP A 436 -1.86 -18.32 -3.86
CA ASP A 436 -3.13 -18.96 -4.25
C ASP A 436 -4.25 -18.71 -3.23
N GLY A 437 -3.95 -18.80 -1.93
CA GLY A 437 -4.88 -18.46 -0.85
C GLY A 437 -5.21 -16.98 -0.79
N SER A 438 -4.22 -16.09 -0.91
CA SER A 438 -4.42 -14.64 -0.88
C SER A 438 -5.33 -14.15 -2.00
N LEU A 439 -5.20 -14.71 -3.21
CA LEU A 439 -6.03 -14.36 -4.35
C LEU A 439 -7.53 -14.61 -4.08
N GLN A 440 -7.89 -15.63 -3.27
CA GLN A 440 -9.28 -15.97 -3.00
C GLN A 440 -10.03 -14.89 -2.21
N TYR A 441 -9.33 -14.08 -1.41
CA TYR A 441 -9.96 -13.00 -0.62
C TYR A 441 -10.62 -11.92 -1.49
N SER A 442 -10.08 -11.68 -2.70
CA SER A 442 -10.55 -10.61 -3.60
C SER A 442 -10.43 -11.00 -5.08
N VAL A 443 -10.73 -12.26 -5.39
CA VAL A 443 -10.63 -12.81 -6.76
C VAL A 443 -11.45 -12.02 -7.79
N GLN A 444 -12.51 -11.32 -7.36
CA GLN A 444 -13.37 -10.46 -8.18
C GLN A 444 -12.59 -9.31 -8.85
N ALA A 445 -11.42 -8.95 -8.34
CA ALA A 445 -10.54 -7.96 -8.96
C ALA A 445 -10.18 -8.30 -10.42
N LEU A 446 -10.13 -9.59 -10.74
CA LEU A 446 -9.87 -10.08 -12.08
C LEU A 446 -10.92 -9.59 -13.09
N ALA A 447 -12.19 -9.49 -12.68
CA ALA A 447 -13.26 -8.95 -13.53
C ALA A 447 -13.00 -7.47 -13.89
N SER A 448 -12.64 -6.65 -12.91
CA SER A 448 -12.32 -5.22 -13.15
C SER A 448 -11.09 -5.07 -14.05
N ALA A 449 -10.05 -5.88 -13.84
CA ALA A 449 -8.86 -5.89 -14.70
C ALA A 449 -9.22 -6.23 -16.15
N ALA A 450 -10.06 -7.25 -16.36
CA ALA A 450 -10.51 -7.70 -17.68
C ALA A 450 -11.42 -6.65 -18.36
N GLN A 451 -12.38 -6.08 -17.61
CA GLN A 451 -13.29 -5.05 -18.11
C GLN A 451 -12.53 -3.84 -18.67
N HIS A 452 -11.50 -3.40 -17.97
CA HIS A 452 -10.68 -2.24 -18.38
C HIS A 452 -9.51 -2.60 -19.30
N LYS A 453 -9.36 -3.89 -19.68
CA LYS A 453 -8.29 -4.42 -20.54
C LYS A 453 -6.91 -3.97 -20.07
N LEU A 454 -6.64 -4.14 -18.77
CA LEU A 454 -5.39 -3.68 -18.18
C LEU A 454 -4.25 -4.64 -18.51
N LYS A 455 -3.14 -4.09 -18.98
CA LYS A 455 -1.90 -4.86 -19.19
C LYS A 455 -1.25 -5.15 -17.84
N MET A 456 -1.61 -6.29 -17.26
CA MET A 456 -1.07 -6.73 -15.99
C MET A 456 -0.96 -8.25 -15.93
N ILE A 457 -0.03 -8.74 -15.13
CA ILE A 457 0.28 -10.17 -15.05
C ILE A 457 0.18 -10.59 -13.59
N TYR A 458 -0.78 -11.46 -13.29
CA TYR A 458 -0.84 -12.15 -12.02
C TYR A 458 0.04 -13.40 -12.06
N VAL A 459 1.07 -13.44 -11.24
CA VAL A 459 1.90 -14.60 -11.00
C VAL A 459 1.47 -15.22 -9.68
N VAL A 460 0.93 -16.43 -9.74
CA VAL A 460 0.34 -17.11 -8.60
C VAL A 460 1.13 -18.37 -8.28
N PRO A 461 2.10 -18.32 -7.34
CA PRO A 461 2.71 -19.53 -6.81
C PRO A 461 1.67 -20.32 -6.02
N CYS A 462 1.41 -21.56 -6.45
CA CYS A 462 0.38 -22.44 -5.90
C CYS A 462 1.04 -23.56 -5.09
N ASN A 463 1.01 -23.45 -3.77
CA ASN A 463 1.44 -24.52 -2.87
C ASN A 463 0.28 -25.31 -2.28
N GLY A 464 -0.98 -24.87 -2.50
CA GLY A 464 -2.19 -25.54 -2.00
C GLY A 464 -2.36 -25.45 -0.48
N GLU A 465 -1.78 -24.44 0.17
CA GLU A 465 -1.86 -24.29 1.62
C GLU A 465 -1.67 -22.84 2.09
N TYR A 466 -2.11 -22.56 3.32
CA TYR A 466 -1.73 -21.35 4.05
C TYR A 466 -0.37 -21.56 4.74
N ALA A 467 0.70 -21.68 3.96
CA ALA A 467 2.05 -21.98 4.46
C ALA A 467 2.50 -21.02 5.56
N ILE A 468 2.21 -19.71 5.43
CA ILE A 468 2.54 -18.71 6.45
C ILE A 468 1.91 -19.05 7.82
N LEU A 469 0.67 -19.57 7.84
CA LEU A 469 0.01 -19.98 9.09
C LEU A 469 0.62 -21.26 9.66
N LYS A 470 1.08 -22.19 8.81
CA LYS A 470 1.83 -23.35 9.27
C LYS A 470 3.20 -22.95 9.87
N GLU A 471 3.87 -21.96 9.28
CA GLU A 471 5.12 -21.40 9.83
C GLU A 471 4.88 -20.72 11.19
N PHE A 472 3.74 -20.00 11.34
CA PHE A 472 3.30 -19.47 12.64
C PHE A 472 3.01 -20.60 13.63
N ALA A 473 2.32 -21.67 13.22
CA ALA A 473 2.02 -22.79 14.10
C ALA A 473 3.29 -23.48 14.65
N VAL A 474 4.37 -23.51 13.86
CA VAL A 474 5.68 -24.00 14.33
C VAL A 474 6.28 -23.05 15.37
N LEU A 475 6.28 -21.74 15.09
CA LEU A 475 6.82 -20.72 15.98
C LEU A 475 6.08 -20.69 17.32
N GLU A 476 4.75 -20.67 17.27
CA GLU A 476 3.86 -20.56 18.43
C GLU A 476 3.63 -21.92 19.14
N LYS A 477 4.17 -23.02 18.58
CA LYS A 477 3.99 -24.38 19.09
C LYS A 477 2.51 -24.80 19.22
N THR A 478 1.72 -24.47 18.23
CA THR A 478 0.29 -24.77 18.14
C THR A 478 0.04 -25.88 17.11
N PRO A 479 0.18 -27.18 17.49
CA PRO A 479 -0.01 -28.28 16.56
C PRO A 479 -1.49 -28.47 16.18
N ASN A 480 -1.73 -29.10 15.03
CA ASN A 480 -3.06 -29.51 14.57
C ASN A 480 -4.06 -28.35 14.35
N VAL A 481 -3.59 -27.20 13.92
CA VAL A 481 -4.48 -26.10 13.50
C VAL A 481 -5.29 -26.57 12.28
N PRO A 482 -6.63 -26.52 12.31
CA PRO A 482 -7.46 -27.01 11.21
C PRO A 482 -7.46 -26.07 10.00
N SER A 483 -7.79 -26.61 8.83
CA SER A 483 -8.10 -25.84 7.60
C SER A 483 -6.92 -24.99 7.07
N LEU A 484 -5.68 -25.46 7.24
CA LEU A 484 -4.50 -24.81 6.68
C LEU A 484 -4.13 -25.34 5.28
N ASP A 485 -4.75 -26.42 4.83
CA ASP A 485 -4.64 -26.91 3.46
C ASP A 485 -5.78 -26.33 2.62
N LEU A 486 -5.47 -25.92 1.40
CA LEU A 486 -6.43 -25.36 0.45
C LEU A 486 -6.83 -26.45 -0.56
N PRO A 487 -8.06 -26.98 -0.48
CA PRO A 487 -8.49 -28.01 -1.42
C PRO A 487 -8.88 -27.39 -2.77
N PHE A 488 -8.47 -28.04 -3.85
CA PHE A 488 -9.07 -27.96 -5.20
C PHE A 488 -9.34 -26.55 -5.76
N LEU A 489 -8.37 -25.63 -5.67
CA LEU A 489 -8.49 -24.32 -6.30
C LEU A 489 -8.05 -24.38 -7.78
N ASP A 490 -9.01 -24.41 -8.71
CA ASP A 490 -8.72 -24.22 -10.14
C ASP A 490 -8.71 -22.72 -10.49
N ILE A 491 -7.58 -22.07 -10.20
CA ILE A 491 -7.39 -20.65 -10.44
C ILE A 491 -7.41 -20.33 -11.95
N VAL A 492 -6.98 -21.25 -12.80
CA VAL A 492 -7.01 -21.05 -14.27
C VAL A 492 -8.45 -20.92 -14.74
N SER A 493 -9.34 -21.80 -14.30
CA SER A 493 -10.77 -21.74 -14.65
C SER A 493 -11.44 -20.50 -14.05
N LEU A 494 -11.14 -20.14 -12.80
CA LEU A 494 -11.63 -18.92 -12.18
C LEU A 494 -11.22 -17.67 -12.97
N ALA A 495 -9.95 -17.56 -13.33
CA ALA A 495 -9.45 -16.42 -14.09
C ALA A 495 -10.10 -16.30 -15.48
N LYS A 496 -10.26 -17.43 -16.19
CA LYS A 496 -10.98 -17.46 -17.47
C LYS A 496 -12.46 -17.07 -17.30
N GLY A 497 -13.11 -17.50 -16.22
CA GLY A 497 -14.49 -17.13 -15.90
C GLY A 497 -14.66 -15.62 -15.67
N TYR A 498 -13.63 -14.93 -15.19
CA TYR A 498 -13.60 -13.48 -15.06
C TYR A 498 -13.10 -12.74 -16.32
N GLY A 499 -12.83 -13.46 -17.42
CA GLY A 499 -12.43 -12.84 -18.70
C GLY A 499 -10.93 -12.58 -18.85
N CYS A 500 -10.09 -13.14 -17.98
CA CYS A 500 -8.63 -13.07 -18.09
C CYS A 500 -8.07 -14.18 -18.99
N ALA A 501 -6.95 -13.92 -19.66
CA ALA A 501 -6.12 -15.00 -20.14
C ALA A 501 -5.52 -15.75 -18.95
N ALA A 502 -5.42 -17.08 -19.02
CA ALA A 502 -4.85 -17.86 -17.94
C ALA A 502 -4.16 -19.12 -18.41
N VAL A 503 -3.03 -19.44 -17.77
CA VAL A 503 -2.20 -20.60 -18.10
C VAL A 503 -1.54 -21.15 -16.82
N LYS A 504 -1.33 -22.48 -16.79
CA LYS A 504 -0.49 -23.17 -15.81
C LYS A 504 0.90 -23.38 -16.40
N ALA A 505 1.94 -23.04 -15.66
CA ALA A 505 3.34 -23.22 -16.05
C ALA A 505 4.07 -24.02 -14.95
N GLU A 506 4.72 -25.13 -15.33
CA GLU A 506 5.29 -26.10 -14.40
C GLU A 506 6.82 -26.23 -14.52
N THR A 507 7.40 -25.67 -15.60
CA THR A 507 8.85 -25.66 -15.81
C THR A 507 9.37 -24.24 -16.05
N LYS A 508 10.68 -24.07 -15.91
CA LYS A 508 11.35 -22.78 -16.19
C LYS A 508 10.96 -22.22 -17.56
N GLU A 509 11.03 -23.06 -18.60
CA GLU A 509 10.75 -22.66 -19.98
C GLU A 509 9.29 -22.25 -20.15
N GLN A 510 8.35 -23.00 -19.57
CA GLN A 510 6.92 -22.67 -19.60
C GLN A 510 6.63 -21.36 -18.87
N ILE A 511 7.29 -21.11 -17.72
CA ILE A 511 7.16 -19.85 -16.96
C ILE A 511 7.61 -18.68 -17.83
N GLN A 512 8.78 -18.77 -18.44
CA GLN A 512 9.36 -17.71 -19.28
C GLN A 512 8.52 -17.45 -20.53
N GLU A 513 8.09 -18.50 -21.23
CA GLU A 513 7.21 -18.40 -22.40
C GLU A 513 5.86 -17.74 -22.03
N ALA A 514 5.21 -18.24 -20.97
CA ALA A 514 3.95 -17.70 -20.50
C ALA A 514 4.06 -16.22 -20.11
N PHE A 515 5.14 -15.84 -19.43
CA PHE A 515 5.38 -14.47 -19.00
C PHE A 515 5.65 -13.53 -20.19
N GLN A 516 6.48 -13.93 -21.14
CA GLN A 516 6.74 -13.15 -22.35
C GLN A 516 5.47 -12.97 -23.19
N LYS A 517 4.66 -14.03 -23.33
CA LYS A 517 3.36 -13.97 -24.02
C LYS A 517 2.40 -13.01 -23.28
N ALA A 518 2.37 -13.06 -21.95
CA ALA A 518 1.55 -12.18 -21.14
C ALA A 518 1.93 -10.70 -21.30
N LEU A 519 3.23 -10.38 -21.40
CA LEU A 519 3.71 -9.01 -21.67
C LEU A 519 3.25 -8.47 -23.04
N ALA A 520 3.02 -9.35 -24.01
CA ALA A 520 2.53 -8.99 -25.34
C ALA A 520 0.99 -8.99 -25.44
N THR A 521 0.28 -9.47 -24.43
CA THR A 521 -1.18 -9.60 -24.43
C THR A 521 -1.85 -8.28 -24.07
N ASP A 522 -2.90 -7.90 -24.81
CA ASP A 522 -3.77 -6.78 -24.46
C ASP A 522 -4.84 -7.23 -23.46
N GLY A 523 -4.55 -7.07 -22.16
CA GLY A 523 -5.43 -7.44 -21.08
C GLY A 523 -4.72 -8.23 -19.98
N PRO A 524 -5.42 -8.56 -18.89
CA PRO A 524 -4.82 -9.27 -17.77
C PRO A 524 -4.56 -10.73 -18.09
N THR A 525 -3.41 -11.22 -17.64
CA THR A 525 -3.03 -12.63 -17.72
C THR A 525 -2.73 -13.19 -16.34
N VAL A 526 -3.25 -14.38 -16.04
CA VAL A 526 -2.96 -15.12 -14.80
C VAL A 526 -2.08 -16.32 -15.12
N ILE A 527 -0.91 -16.38 -14.50
CA ILE A 527 0.04 -17.49 -14.63
C ILE A 527 0.09 -18.21 -13.28
N THR A 528 -0.43 -19.42 -13.22
CA THR A 528 -0.31 -20.27 -12.04
C THR A 528 0.95 -21.12 -12.13
N ILE A 529 1.71 -21.16 -11.05
CA ILE A 529 2.95 -21.91 -10.95
C ILE A 529 2.84 -22.87 -9.77
N PRO A 530 2.61 -24.16 -9.99
CA PRO A 530 2.69 -25.12 -8.90
C PRO A 530 4.08 -25.12 -8.30
N ILE A 531 4.15 -24.92 -7.00
CA ILE A 531 5.41 -24.93 -6.25
C ILE A 531 5.36 -25.99 -5.14
N LYS A 532 6.55 -26.42 -4.76
CA LYS A 532 6.74 -27.37 -3.68
C LYS A 532 6.25 -26.76 -2.34
N GLN A 533 5.56 -27.56 -1.55
CA GLN A 533 5.27 -27.23 -0.15
C GLN A 533 6.57 -27.28 0.64
N GLU A 534 6.97 -26.17 1.21
CA GLU A 534 8.16 -26.04 2.02
C GLU A 534 7.85 -25.23 3.28
N LEU A 535 8.09 -25.84 4.43
CA LEU A 535 7.94 -25.15 5.71
C LEU A 535 9.26 -24.44 6.04
N LYS A 536 9.23 -23.12 5.99
CA LYS A 536 10.39 -22.27 6.25
C LYS A 536 10.30 -21.67 7.65
N PRO A 537 11.44 -21.31 8.27
CA PRO A 537 11.38 -20.49 9.48
C PRO A 537 10.74 -19.14 9.17
N LEU A 538 9.67 -18.78 9.90
CA LEU A 538 8.96 -17.50 9.74
C LEU A 538 9.90 -16.28 9.82
N ILE A 539 10.88 -16.37 10.71
CA ILE A 539 11.98 -15.40 10.81
C ILE A 539 13.27 -16.13 10.41
N PRO A 540 13.89 -15.74 9.31
CA PRO A 540 15.16 -16.32 8.91
C PRO A 540 16.22 -16.21 10.02
N PRO A 541 17.10 -17.20 10.18
CA PRO A 541 18.23 -17.07 11.10
C PRO A 541 19.08 -15.86 10.69
N SER A 542 19.57 -15.13 11.69
CA SER A 542 20.50 -14.02 11.40
C SER A 542 21.70 -14.56 10.61
N PRO A 543 22.17 -13.82 9.59
CA PRO A 543 23.38 -14.22 8.87
C PRO A 543 24.50 -14.47 9.88
N ALA A 544 25.24 -15.56 9.70
CA ALA A 544 26.44 -15.80 10.48
C ALA A 544 27.41 -14.62 10.25
N LYS A 545 27.94 -14.06 11.35
CA LYS A 545 28.92 -12.96 11.33
C LYS A 545 30.21 -13.40 10.66
#